data_26de63e93b7b3764ecc595e94238be81
#
_entry.id   26de63e93b7b3764ecc595e94238be81
#
_cell.length_a   1.000
_cell.length_b   1.000
_cell.length_c   1.000
_cell.angle_alpha   90.00
_cell.angle_beta   90.00
_cell.angle_gamma   90.00
#
_symmetry.space_group_name_H-M   'P 1'
#
loop_
_entity.id
_entity.type
_entity.pdbx_description
1 polymer ?
#
loop_
_entity_poly.entity_id
_entity_poly.type
_entity_poly.pdbx_seq_one_letter_code
_entity_poly.pdbx_strand_id
1 'polypeptide(L)'
;KDFGKNDYYLVDSFNEMDIPFPAKGSKERYELLASYGDKVYQSIRHGNPDAVWTMQGWMFGYQRNIWDYEPLGALVSKVSDDKMLLLDLAVDYNRHFWHSEVNWEYYKGFYNKPWVYSVIPNMGGKTGMTGILDFYANGHLEALSSPNKGRLLAHGMAPEGIENNEVIYELLADAGWSDKEIDIHKWLKEYSCNRYGSCPAAVRRCWDLLLESVYGTFTDHPRYNWQFRPGTVRNGS
;
A
#
# COMPACT_ATOMS: atom_id res chain seq x y z
N LYS A 1 1.65 0.44 30.05
CA LYS A 1 2.49 -0.31 31.02
C LYS A 1 2.60 -1.77 30.63
N ASP A 2 1.53 -2.36 30.13
CA ASP A 2 1.44 -3.81 29.89
C ASP A 2 2.26 -4.28 28.66
N PHE A 3 2.50 -3.39 27.70
CA PHE A 3 3.21 -3.70 26.44
C PHE A 3 4.57 -3.00 26.33
N GLY A 4 5.02 -2.32 27.39
CA GLY A 4 6.27 -1.58 27.39
C GLY A 4 6.19 -0.26 26.62
N LYS A 5 7.35 0.28 26.26
CA LYS A 5 7.51 1.50 25.45
C LYS A 5 7.81 1.12 24.00
N ASN A 6 7.06 1.66 23.06
CA ASN A 6 7.29 1.53 21.64
C ASN A 6 7.56 2.90 21.00
N ASP A 7 8.25 2.91 19.86
CA ASP A 7 8.57 4.17 19.17
C ASP A 7 7.47 4.54 18.17
N TYR A 8 6.78 3.57 17.57
CA TYR A 8 5.77 3.78 16.54
C TYR A 8 4.38 3.40 17.05
N TYR A 9 3.42 4.29 16.82
CA TYR A 9 2.02 4.11 17.22
C TYR A 9 1.12 4.29 16.01
N LEU A 10 0.45 3.21 15.57
CA LEU A 10 -0.49 3.24 14.46
C LEU A 10 -1.84 3.79 14.95
N VAL A 11 -2.21 4.93 14.41
CA VAL A 11 -3.50 5.58 14.68
C VAL A 11 -4.05 6.15 13.37
N ASP A 12 -5.07 5.52 12.83
CA ASP A 12 -5.73 5.99 11.62
C ASP A 12 -6.83 6.99 11.95
N SER A 13 -6.95 7.99 11.10
CA SER A 13 -7.93 9.06 11.25
C SER A 13 -8.90 9.04 10.08
N PHE A 14 -10.21 8.98 10.37
CA PHE A 14 -11.29 9.01 9.38
C PHE A 14 -11.16 7.90 8.32
N ASN A 15 -10.80 6.69 8.74
CA ASN A 15 -10.69 5.55 7.86
C ASN A 15 -12.09 5.09 7.41
N GLU A 16 -12.31 5.02 6.09
CA GLU A 16 -13.60 4.65 5.46
C GLU A 16 -14.82 5.45 5.95
N MET A 17 -14.61 6.71 6.32
CA MET A 17 -15.69 7.58 6.78
C MET A 17 -15.51 9.01 6.29
N ASP A 18 -16.61 9.75 6.23
CA ASP A 18 -16.60 11.17 5.96
C ASP A 18 -15.93 11.95 7.10
N ILE A 19 -15.24 13.03 6.74
CA ILE A 19 -14.69 13.95 7.72
C ILE A 19 -15.85 14.81 8.27
N PRO A 20 -16.18 14.70 9.57
CA PRO A 20 -17.36 15.36 10.16
C PRO A 20 -17.11 16.84 10.45
N PHE A 21 -16.51 17.56 9.52
CA PHE A 21 -16.20 18.98 9.62
C PHE A 21 -16.91 19.78 8.53
N PRO A 22 -16.90 21.12 8.59
CA PRO A 22 -17.53 21.97 7.60
C PRO A 22 -17.17 21.66 6.15
N ALA A 23 -17.88 22.26 5.22
CA ALA A 23 -17.80 22.00 3.80
C ALA A 23 -16.35 21.96 3.28
N LYS A 24 -16.10 21.04 2.34
CA LYS A 24 -14.84 20.91 1.61
C LYS A 24 -14.45 22.28 1.01
N GLY A 25 -13.16 22.61 1.10
CA GLY A 25 -12.63 23.90 0.63
C GLY A 25 -12.76 25.05 1.62
N SER A 26 -13.46 24.88 2.75
CA SER A 26 -13.57 25.95 3.74
C SER A 26 -12.31 26.05 4.62
N LYS A 27 -11.91 27.27 4.94
CA LYS A 27 -10.78 27.53 5.84
C LYS A 27 -11.01 26.87 7.21
N GLU A 28 -12.24 26.96 7.72
CA GLU A 28 -12.64 26.37 9.00
C GLU A 28 -12.38 24.83 9.02
N ARG A 29 -12.70 24.12 7.93
CA ARG A 29 -12.42 22.69 7.81
C ARG A 29 -10.94 22.38 7.98
N TYR A 30 -10.07 23.16 7.33
CA TYR A 30 -8.63 22.96 7.42
C TYR A 30 -8.06 23.30 8.79
N GLU A 31 -8.56 24.35 9.43
CA GLU A 31 -8.20 24.72 10.81
C GLU A 31 -8.60 23.60 11.80
N LEU A 32 -9.80 23.02 11.63
CA LEU A 32 -10.27 21.91 12.45
C LEU A 32 -9.46 20.63 12.21
N LEU A 33 -9.12 20.30 10.96
CA LEU A 33 -8.25 19.16 10.64
C LEU A 33 -6.85 19.32 11.26
N ALA A 34 -6.27 20.51 11.16
CA ALA A 34 -4.97 20.80 11.77
C ALA A 34 -5.02 20.69 13.29
N SER A 35 -6.10 21.19 13.90
CA SER A 35 -6.31 21.05 15.35
C SER A 35 -6.54 19.61 15.79
N TYR A 36 -7.26 18.83 14.98
CA TYR A 36 -7.50 17.41 15.23
C TYR A 36 -6.18 16.63 15.16
N GLY A 37 -5.39 16.80 14.09
CA GLY A 37 -4.08 16.13 13.95
C GLY A 37 -3.13 16.46 15.11
N ASP A 38 -3.08 17.72 15.53
CA ASP A 38 -2.31 18.11 16.72
C ASP A 38 -2.78 17.38 17.98
N LYS A 39 -4.09 17.31 18.23
CA LYS A 39 -4.65 16.63 19.40
C LYS A 39 -4.36 15.13 19.40
N VAL A 40 -4.48 14.48 18.25
CA VAL A 40 -4.12 13.05 18.12
C VAL A 40 -2.67 12.85 18.49
N TYR A 41 -1.78 13.67 17.92
CA TYR A 41 -0.35 13.54 18.18
C TYR A 41 0.01 13.88 19.66
N GLN A 42 -0.59 14.90 20.25
CA GLN A 42 -0.38 15.21 21.66
C GLN A 42 -0.86 14.07 22.58
N SER A 43 -1.95 13.38 22.22
CA SER A 43 -2.42 12.21 22.95
C SER A 43 -1.43 11.05 22.91
N ILE A 44 -0.82 10.81 21.76
CA ILE A 44 0.24 9.80 21.59
C ILE A 44 1.47 10.18 22.44
N ARG A 45 1.91 11.43 22.36
CA ARG A 45 3.04 11.96 23.11
C ARG A 45 2.86 11.93 24.62
N HIS A 46 1.63 12.01 25.11
CA HIS A 46 1.36 11.89 26.54
C HIS A 46 1.82 10.53 27.08
N GLY A 47 1.67 9.47 26.28
CA GLY A 47 2.16 8.13 26.62
C GLY A 47 3.66 7.93 26.38
N ASN A 48 4.19 8.52 25.33
CA ASN A 48 5.60 8.47 24.98
C ASN A 48 6.03 9.77 24.26
N PRO A 49 6.83 10.65 24.90
CA PRO A 49 7.28 11.92 24.31
C PRO A 49 8.05 11.76 22.98
N ASP A 50 8.69 10.61 22.77
CA ASP A 50 9.50 10.33 21.59
C ASP A 50 8.70 9.64 20.47
N ALA A 51 7.42 9.35 20.71
CA ALA A 51 6.57 8.61 19.80
C ALA A 51 6.51 9.20 18.40
N VAL A 52 6.46 8.30 17.42
CA VAL A 52 6.16 8.58 16.03
C VAL A 52 4.72 8.13 15.73
N TRP A 53 3.89 9.07 15.26
CA TRP A 53 2.56 8.74 14.79
C TRP A 53 2.65 8.07 13.42
N THR A 54 2.22 6.82 13.34
CA THR A 54 2.15 6.06 12.09
C THR A 54 0.70 6.02 11.60
N MET A 55 0.46 6.27 10.32
CA MET A 55 -0.87 6.26 9.72
C MET A 55 -0.87 5.54 8.38
N GLN A 56 -1.91 4.74 8.14
CA GLN A 56 -2.13 4.10 6.84
C GLN A 56 -2.60 5.13 5.80
N GLY A 57 -2.09 5.00 4.57
CA GLY A 57 -2.35 5.95 3.48
C GLY A 57 -3.23 5.44 2.34
N TRP A 58 -3.70 4.18 2.39
CA TRP A 58 -4.50 3.60 1.30
C TRP A 58 -5.79 4.40 1.04
N MET A 59 -6.43 4.92 2.09
CA MET A 59 -7.64 5.72 1.99
C MET A 59 -7.45 7.01 1.19
N PHE A 60 -6.24 7.55 1.14
CA PHE A 60 -5.96 8.78 0.41
C PHE A 60 -6.10 8.63 -1.10
N GLY A 61 -5.89 7.43 -1.62
CA GLY A 61 -6.17 7.08 -3.01
C GLY A 61 -7.61 6.65 -3.23
N TYR A 62 -8.13 5.79 -2.36
CA TYR A 62 -9.49 5.27 -2.44
C TYR A 62 -10.56 6.36 -2.29
N GLN A 63 -10.37 7.27 -1.34
CA GLN A 63 -11.31 8.37 -1.05
C GLN A 63 -10.75 9.74 -1.46
N ARG A 64 -10.19 9.83 -2.68
CA ARG A 64 -9.58 11.06 -3.19
C ARG A 64 -10.53 12.26 -3.21
N ASN A 65 -11.82 12.02 -3.32
CA ASN A 65 -12.87 13.06 -3.22
C ASN A 65 -12.96 13.68 -1.82
N ILE A 66 -12.54 12.97 -0.79
CA ILE A 66 -12.49 13.45 0.62
C ILE A 66 -11.08 13.92 0.94
N TRP A 67 -10.09 13.10 0.58
CA TRP A 67 -8.67 13.31 0.81
C TRP A 67 -8.00 13.89 -0.44
N ASP A 68 -8.40 15.10 -0.83
CA ASP A 68 -7.61 15.86 -1.81
C ASP A 68 -6.36 16.47 -1.16
N TYR A 69 -5.65 17.33 -1.89
CA TYR A 69 -4.35 17.81 -1.45
C TYR A 69 -4.42 18.55 -0.11
N GLU A 70 -5.33 19.50 0.05
CA GLU A 70 -5.38 20.37 1.22
C GLU A 70 -5.80 19.68 2.54
N PRO A 71 -6.80 18.78 2.58
CA PRO A 71 -7.18 18.08 3.80
C PRO A 71 -6.07 17.28 4.45
N LEU A 72 -5.31 16.52 3.67
CA LEU A 72 -4.17 15.77 4.23
C LEU A 72 -3.09 16.73 4.72
N GLY A 73 -2.76 17.76 3.93
CA GLY A 73 -1.80 18.77 4.33
C GLY A 73 -2.18 19.45 5.64
N ALA A 74 -3.45 19.79 5.81
CA ALA A 74 -3.97 20.38 7.05
C ALA A 74 -3.83 19.41 8.23
N LEU A 75 -4.26 18.15 8.06
CA LEU A 75 -4.20 17.13 9.11
C LEU A 75 -2.78 16.95 9.68
N VAL A 76 -1.77 16.92 8.81
CA VAL A 76 -0.38 16.65 9.21
C VAL A 76 0.42 17.91 9.55
N SER A 77 -0.12 19.10 9.32
CA SER A 77 0.62 20.37 9.36
C SER A 77 1.27 20.71 10.69
N LYS A 78 0.67 20.29 11.80
CA LYS A 78 1.16 20.59 13.16
C LYS A 78 2.00 19.48 13.78
N VAL A 79 2.24 18.40 13.04
CA VAL A 79 3.12 17.32 13.47
C VAL A 79 4.49 17.53 12.84
N SER A 80 5.56 17.46 13.62
CA SER A 80 6.93 17.55 13.10
C SER A 80 7.21 16.43 12.08
N ASP A 81 8.03 16.70 11.07
CA ASP A 81 8.26 15.75 9.98
C ASP A 81 8.89 14.44 10.43
N ASP A 82 9.75 14.49 11.44
CA ASP A 82 10.39 13.31 12.05
C ASP A 82 9.51 12.58 13.08
N LYS A 83 8.30 13.07 13.31
CA LYS A 83 7.36 12.51 14.29
C LYS A 83 6.10 11.92 13.65
N MET A 84 6.14 11.72 12.34
CA MET A 84 5.07 11.07 11.59
C MET A 84 5.66 10.10 10.56
N LEU A 85 4.99 8.98 10.34
CA LEU A 85 5.30 8.02 9.29
C LEU A 85 4.02 7.66 8.55
N LEU A 86 4.01 7.86 7.23
CA LEU A 86 2.89 7.47 6.38
C LEU A 86 3.19 6.14 5.68
N LEU A 87 2.28 5.20 5.77
CA LEU A 87 2.36 3.92 5.08
C LEU A 87 1.51 4.01 3.81
N ASP A 88 2.14 4.19 2.66
CA ASP A 88 1.43 4.19 1.37
C ASP A 88 1.14 2.75 0.93
N LEU A 89 0.13 2.15 1.53
CA LEU A 89 -0.08 0.70 1.50
C LEU A 89 -0.56 0.15 0.16
N ALA A 90 -1.24 0.93 -0.67
CA ALA A 90 -2.02 0.43 -1.79
C ALA A 90 -1.59 1.05 -3.13
N VAL A 91 -0.30 1.15 -3.38
CA VAL A 91 0.22 1.71 -4.64
C VAL A 91 -0.22 0.90 -5.86
N ASP A 92 -0.30 -0.42 -5.72
CA ASP A 92 -0.83 -1.33 -6.73
C ASP A 92 -2.30 -1.04 -7.06
N TYR A 93 -3.14 -0.84 -6.05
CA TYR A 93 -4.55 -0.48 -6.24
C TYR A 93 -4.73 0.91 -6.81
N ASN A 94 -3.98 1.89 -6.36
CA ASN A 94 -4.02 3.23 -6.95
C ASN A 94 -3.82 3.18 -8.46
N ARG A 95 -2.79 2.49 -8.90
CA ARG A 95 -2.40 2.45 -10.30
C ARG A 95 -3.30 1.55 -11.16
N HIS A 96 -3.56 0.35 -10.69
CA HIS A 96 -4.11 -0.70 -11.54
C HIS A 96 -5.60 -0.96 -11.34
N PHE A 97 -6.19 -0.53 -10.24
CA PHE A 97 -7.59 -0.78 -9.95
C PHE A 97 -8.43 0.50 -9.79
N TRP A 98 -8.00 1.42 -8.96
CA TRP A 98 -8.72 2.70 -8.81
C TRP A 98 -8.40 3.69 -9.93
N HIS A 99 -7.39 3.42 -10.75
CA HIS A 99 -6.94 4.26 -11.85
C HIS A 99 -6.72 5.72 -11.41
N SER A 100 -6.21 5.89 -10.22
CA SER A 100 -5.86 7.18 -9.63
C SER A 100 -4.36 7.42 -9.72
N GLU A 101 -3.97 8.68 -9.70
CA GLU A 101 -2.58 9.04 -9.52
C GLU A 101 -2.06 8.45 -8.20
N VAL A 102 -0.84 7.91 -8.20
CA VAL A 102 -0.25 7.34 -6.99
C VAL A 102 -0.09 8.41 -5.91
N ASN A 103 -0.33 8.06 -4.67
CA ASN A 103 -0.41 9.01 -3.57
C ASN A 103 0.85 9.86 -3.41
N TRP A 104 2.03 9.25 -3.50
CA TRP A 104 3.29 9.96 -3.32
C TRP A 104 3.57 11.03 -4.40
N GLU A 105 3.10 10.84 -5.64
CA GLU A 105 3.12 11.90 -6.67
C GLU A 105 2.07 12.97 -6.37
N TYR A 106 0.84 12.58 -6.15
CA TYR A 106 -0.26 13.50 -5.89
C TYR A 106 0.01 14.42 -4.70
N TYR A 107 0.52 13.87 -3.59
CA TYR A 107 0.86 14.64 -2.38
C TYR A 107 2.29 15.15 -2.36
N LYS A 108 3.02 15.09 -3.47
CA LYS A 108 4.38 15.62 -3.62
C LYS A 108 5.31 15.18 -2.49
N GLY A 109 5.41 13.87 -2.28
CA GLY A 109 6.20 13.29 -1.21
C GLY A 109 5.61 13.50 0.18
N PHE A 110 4.26 13.52 0.28
CA PHE A 110 3.52 13.56 1.55
C PHE A 110 3.92 14.73 2.46
N TYR A 111 4.01 15.95 1.88
CA TYR A 111 4.33 17.17 2.66
C TYR A 111 5.64 17.05 3.46
N ASN A 112 6.64 16.38 2.89
CA ASN A 112 7.91 16.10 3.53
C ASN A 112 7.85 15.17 4.77
N LYS A 113 6.72 14.49 5.00
CA LYS A 113 6.67 13.43 6.01
C LYS A 113 7.41 12.19 5.52
N PRO A 114 8.12 11.46 6.38
CA PRO A 114 8.63 10.13 6.07
C PRO A 114 7.49 9.19 5.63
N TRP A 115 7.76 8.37 4.63
CA TRP A 115 6.76 7.44 4.14
C TRP A 115 7.38 6.14 3.64
N VAL A 116 6.56 5.10 3.56
CA VAL A 116 6.92 3.75 3.10
C VAL A 116 6.13 3.43 1.84
N TYR A 117 6.82 3.09 0.76
CA TYR A 117 6.21 2.51 -0.43
C TYR A 117 5.70 1.11 -0.10
N SER A 118 4.42 0.84 -0.30
CA SER A 118 3.84 -0.46 0.01
C SER A 118 2.71 -0.85 -0.94
N VAL A 119 2.49 -2.16 -1.06
CA VAL A 119 1.45 -2.77 -1.88
C VAL A 119 0.60 -3.72 -1.06
N ILE A 120 -0.63 -3.97 -1.49
CA ILE A 120 -1.58 -4.90 -0.87
C ILE A 120 -2.02 -5.95 -1.90
N PRO A 121 -1.22 -6.96 -2.23
CA PRO A 121 -1.55 -7.90 -3.30
C PRO A 121 -2.85 -8.66 -3.10
N ASN A 122 -3.30 -8.81 -1.87
CA ASN A 122 -4.50 -9.55 -1.49
C ASN A 122 -5.50 -8.71 -0.66
N MET A 123 -5.68 -7.44 -1.00
CA MET A 123 -6.61 -6.53 -0.32
C MET A 123 -7.98 -7.19 -0.09
N GLY A 124 -8.47 -7.08 1.14
CA GLY A 124 -9.72 -7.71 1.56
C GLY A 124 -9.64 -9.23 1.72
N GLY A 125 -8.45 -9.82 1.86
CA GLY A 125 -8.24 -11.25 2.03
C GLY A 125 -8.48 -12.06 0.75
N LYS A 126 -8.28 -11.46 -0.41
CA LYS A 126 -8.39 -12.16 -1.71
C LYS A 126 -7.24 -13.15 -1.88
N THR A 127 -7.56 -14.36 -2.30
CA THR A 127 -6.60 -15.46 -2.45
C THR A 127 -6.37 -15.87 -3.91
N GLY A 128 -7.04 -15.20 -4.84
CA GLY A 128 -6.94 -15.48 -6.27
C GLY A 128 -5.54 -15.20 -6.84
N MET A 129 -5.16 -15.97 -7.84
CA MET A 129 -3.98 -15.69 -8.64
C MET A 129 -4.22 -14.42 -9.46
N THR A 130 -3.62 -13.33 -9.07
CA THR A 130 -3.73 -12.03 -9.73
C THR A 130 -2.51 -11.18 -9.38
N GLY A 131 -2.29 -10.14 -10.13
CA GLY A 131 -1.22 -9.17 -9.91
C GLY A 131 -0.32 -9.06 -11.13
N ILE A 132 0.44 -7.99 -11.20
CA ILE A 132 1.40 -7.74 -12.27
C ILE A 132 2.79 -7.95 -11.70
N LEU A 133 3.39 -9.12 -11.95
CA LEU A 133 4.70 -9.45 -11.34
C LEU A 133 5.78 -8.44 -11.74
N ASP A 134 5.78 -7.95 -12.97
CA ASP A 134 6.75 -6.93 -13.39
C ASP A 134 6.58 -5.62 -12.59
N PHE A 135 5.35 -5.22 -12.29
CA PHE A 135 5.09 -4.08 -11.41
C PHE A 135 5.55 -4.33 -9.98
N TYR A 136 5.33 -5.52 -9.43
CA TYR A 136 5.81 -5.84 -8.08
C TYR A 136 7.35 -5.92 -8.02
N ALA A 137 8.00 -6.36 -9.10
CA ALA A 137 9.45 -6.35 -9.22
C ALA A 137 10.05 -4.94 -9.28
N ASN A 138 9.41 -4.03 -10.04
CA ASN A 138 10.07 -2.82 -10.53
C ASN A 138 9.33 -1.51 -10.20
N GLY A 139 8.07 -1.56 -9.77
CA GLY A 139 7.24 -0.37 -9.55
C GLY A 139 7.79 0.61 -8.50
N HIS A 140 8.51 0.13 -7.49
CA HIS A 140 9.16 0.96 -6.49
C HIS A 140 10.30 1.84 -7.06
N LEU A 141 10.92 1.44 -8.18
CA LEU A 141 12.00 2.20 -8.83
C LEU A 141 11.49 3.53 -9.38
N GLU A 142 10.22 3.59 -9.77
CA GLU A 142 9.59 4.84 -10.19
C GLU A 142 9.56 5.83 -9.02
N ALA A 143 9.13 5.37 -7.84
CA ALA A 143 9.14 6.22 -6.64
C ALA A 143 10.55 6.64 -6.23
N LEU A 144 11.54 5.73 -6.30
CA LEU A 144 12.93 6.02 -5.97
C LEU A 144 13.55 7.08 -6.89
N SER A 145 13.18 7.09 -8.19
CA SER A 145 13.70 8.02 -9.20
C SER A 145 12.92 9.33 -9.31
N SER A 146 11.72 9.41 -8.71
CA SER A 146 10.85 10.56 -8.82
C SER A 146 11.43 11.81 -8.12
N PRO A 147 11.29 13.00 -8.71
CA PRO A 147 11.56 14.25 -8.02
C PRO A 147 10.61 14.49 -6.84
N ASN A 148 9.43 13.85 -6.84
CA ASN A 148 8.42 13.92 -5.79
C ASN A 148 8.56 12.83 -4.73
N LYS A 149 9.64 12.04 -4.72
CA LYS A 149 9.83 10.98 -3.73
C LYS A 149 9.87 11.46 -2.27
N GLY A 150 10.14 12.76 -2.06
CA GLY A 150 10.22 13.32 -0.72
C GLY A 150 11.14 12.51 0.20
N ARG A 151 10.61 12.12 1.35
CA ARG A 151 11.31 11.30 2.35
C ARG A 151 10.87 9.83 2.31
N LEU A 152 10.96 9.20 1.14
CA LEU A 152 10.78 7.75 1.01
C LEU A 152 11.84 7.02 1.85
N LEU A 153 11.41 6.22 2.82
CA LEU A 153 12.29 5.53 3.77
C LEU A 153 12.48 4.05 3.47
N ALA A 154 11.43 3.38 3.03
CA ALA A 154 11.43 1.92 2.95
C ALA A 154 10.45 1.40 1.89
N HIS A 155 10.64 0.13 1.54
CA HIS A 155 9.70 -0.69 0.80
C HIS A 155 8.96 -1.60 1.77
N GLY A 156 7.66 -1.84 1.54
CA GLY A 156 6.83 -2.67 2.38
C GLY A 156 5.77 -3.45 1.61
N MET A 157 5.14 -4.35 2.31
CA MET A 157 3.97 -5.10 1.84
C MET A 157 2.98 -5.27 2.99
N ALA A 158 1.70 -5.27 2.68
CA ALA A 158 0.63 -5.40 3.66
C ALA A 158 -0.27 -6.61 3.31
N PRO A 159 0.09 -7.83 3.74
CA PRO A 159 -0.76 -9.00 3.52
C PRO A 159 -2.00 -8.94 4.41
N GLU A 160 -3.18 -9.13 3.81
CA GLU A 160 -4.45 -9.13 4.54
C GLU A 160 -5.09 -10.53 4.67
N GLY A 161 -4.62 -11.51 3.92
CA GLY A 161 -5.11 -12.89 3.96
C GLY A 161 -4.09 -13.86 4.55
N ILE A 162 -4.60 -15.00 5.03
CA ILE A 162 -3.76 -16.10 5.51
C ILE A 162 -3.14 -16.84 4.32
N GLU A 163 -3.92 -17.01 3.26
CA GLU A 163 -3.50 -17.67 2.02
C GLU A 163 -2.99 -16.62 1.04
N ASN A 164 -1.79 -16.80 0.56
CA ASN A 164 -1.12 -15.82 -0.30
C ASN A 164 -0.45 -16.52 -1.49
N ASN A 165 -0.22 -15.75 -2.55
CA ASN A 165 0.61 -16.18 -3.67
C ASN A 165 2.08 -16.03 -3.29
N GLU A 166 2.76 -17.11 -2.93
CA GLU A 166 4.13 -17.08 -2.41
C GLU A 166 5.09 -16.40 -3.39
N VAL A 167 4.90 -16.60 -4.69
CA VAL A 167 5.73 -15.97 -5.72
C VAL A 167 5.72 -14.45 -5.64
N ILE A 168 4.57 -13.85 -5.33
CA ILE A 168 4.45 -12.38 -5.19
C ILE A 168 5.22 -11.92 -3.95
N TYR A 169 5.08 -12.61 -2.83
CA TYR A 169 5.71 -12.20 -1.57
C TYR A 169 7.22 -12.41 -1.57
N GLU A 170 7.72 -13.48 -2.19
CA GLU A 170 9.16 -13.66 -2.38
C GLU A 170 9.72 -12.56 -3.30
N LEU A 171 9.02 -12.25 -4.40
CA LEU A 171 9.41 -11.18 -5.33
C LEU A 171 9.43 -9.81 -4.65
N LEU A 172 8.42 -9.49 -3.86
CA LEU A 172 8.35 -8.23 -3.11
C LEU A 172 9.47 -8.11 -2.08
N ALA A 173 9.81 -9.22 -1.42
CA ALA A 173 10.93 -9.23 -0.48
C ALA A 173 12.26 -8.95 -1.20
N ASP A 174 12.50 -9.57 -2.34
CA ASP A 174 13.71 -9.34 -3.14
C ASP A 174 13.74 -7.93 -3.73
N ALA A 175 12.60 -7.42 -4.24
CA ALA A 175 12.46 -6.07 -4.77
C ALA A 175 12.80 -5.01 -3.71
N GLY A 176 12.39 -5.22 -2.45
CA GLY A 176 12.67 -4.31 -1.36
C GLY A 176 14.16 -4.07 -1.06
N TRP A 177 15.03 -4.97 -1.52
CA TRP A 177 16.49 -4.86 -1.39
C TRP A 177 17.19 -4.43 -2.68
N SER A 178 16.43 -4.19 -3.77
CA SER A 178 16.99 -3.83 -5.07
C SER A 178 16.74 -2.36 -5.41
N ASP A 179 17.78 -1.68 -5.82
CA ASP A 179 17.73 -0.35 -6.45
C ASP A 179 17.86 -0.42 -7.99
N LYS A 180 17.79 -1.64 -8.54
CA LYS A 180 17.96 -1.95 -9.96
C LYS A 180 16.78 -2.76 -10.46
N GLU A 181 16.54 -2.64 -11.76
CA GLU A 181 15.55 -3.44 -12.46
C GLU A 181 15.77 -4.94 -12.29
N ILE A 182 14.72 -5.65 -11.93
CA ILE A 182 14.68 -7.10 -11.84
C ILE A 182 14.11 -7.64 -13.15
N ASP A 183 14.91 -8.44 -13.87
CA ASP A 183 14.43 -9.24 -15.00
C ASP A 183 13.54 -10.37 -14.48
N ILE A 184 12.24 -10.23 -14.67
CA ILE A 184 11.25 -11.15 -14.11
C ILE A 184 11.40 -12.58 -14.64
N HIS A 185 11.79 -12.77 -15.90
CA HIS A 185 11.99 -14.13 -16.46
C HIS A 185 13.21 -14.83 -15.83
N LYS A 186 14.29 -14.08 -15.61
CA LYS A 186 15.47 -14.60 -14.92
C LYS A 186 15.14 -14.90 -13.47
N TRP A 187 14.46 -13.99 -12.79
CA TRP A 187 14.06 -14.15 -11.40
C TRP A 187 13.15 -15.39 -11.22
N LEU A 188 12.13 -15.58 -12.06
CA LEU A 188 11.24 -16.75 -12.02
C LEU A 188 11.96 -18.07 -12.28
N LYS A 189 13.00 -18.06 -13.12
CA LYS A 189 13.86 -19.24 -13.31
C LYS A 189 14.61 -19.58 -12.03
N GLU A 190 15.21 -18.59 -11.38
CA GLU A 190 15.95 -18.75 -10.11
C GLU A 190 14.99 -19.18 -8.99
N TYR A 191 13.84 -18.52 -8.85
CA TYR A 191 12.77 -18.90 -7.94
C TYR A 191 12.37 -20.38 -8.09
N SER A 192 12.13 -20.82 -9.34
CA SER A 192 11.75 -22.21 -9.61
C SER A 192 12.86 -23.20 -9.26
N CYS A 193 14.10 -22.88 -9.56
CA CYS A 193 15.25 -23.72 -9.19
C CYS A 193 15.40 -23.85 -7.68
N ASN A 194 15.26 -22.74 -6.96
CA ASN A 194 15.40 -22.70 -5.51
C ASN A 194 14.25 -23.45 -4.80
N ARG A 195 13.02 -23.26 -5.28
CA ARG A 195 11.83 -23.81 -4.63
C ARG A 195 11.55 -25.26 -5.01
N TYR A 196 11.82 -25.66 -6.27
CA TYR A 196 11.47 -26.98 -6.81
C TYR A 196 12.68 -27.82 -7.21
N GLY A 197 13.90 -27.32 -7.00
CA GLY A 197 15.14 -28.00 -7.33
C GLY A 197 15.54 -27.92 -8.79
N SER A 198 14.66 -27.49 -9.71
CA SER A 198 14.97 -27.35 -11.14
C SER A 198 13.95 -26.45 -11.83
N CYS A 199 14.30 -25.95 -13.03
CA CYS A 199 13.41 -25.21 -13.90
C CYS A 199 13.46 -25.76 -15.34
N PRO A 200 12.79 -26.89 -15.63
CA PRO A 200 12.68 -27.45 -16.96
C PRO A 200 11.99 -26.50 -17.96
N ALA A 201 12.15 -26.76 -19.26
CA ALA A 201 11.53 -25.94 -20.31
C ALA A 201 9.99 -25.81 -20.15
N ALA A 202 9.33 -26.87 -19.70
CA ALA A 202 7.89 -26.88 -19.46
C ALA A 202 7.52 -25.90 -18.32
N VAL A 203 8.30 -25.84 -17.24
CA VAL A 203 8.08 -24.91 -16.12
C VAL A 203 8.30 -23.47 -16.56
N ARG A 204 9.35 -23.19 -17.35
CA ARG A 204 9.56 -21.87 -17.95
C ARG A 204 8.36 -21.46 -18.82
N ARG A 205 7.91 -22.35 -19.70
CA ARG A 205 6.73 -22.06 -20.53
C ARG A 205 5.47 -21.82 -19.69
N CYS A 206 5.31 -22.52 -18.57
CA CYS A 206 4.23 -22.27 -17.62
C CYS A 206 4.29 -20.82 -17.09
N TRP A 207 5.47 -20.36 -16.66
CA TRP A 207 5.64 -18.99 -16.18
C TRP A 207 5.39 -17.94 -17.27
N ASP A 208 5.84 -18.20 -18.51
CA ASP A 208 5.53 -17.29 -19.62
C ASP A 208 4.01 -17.13 -19.81
N LEU A 209 3.27 -18.24 -19.80
CA LEU A 209 1.80 -18.20 -19.90
C LEU A 209 1.12 -17.53 -18.71
N LEU A 210 1.65 -17.69 -17.51
CA LEU A 210 1.14 -17.02 -16.31
C LEU A 210 1.40 -15.50 -16.36
N LEU A 211 2.56 -15.07 -16.85
CA LEU A 211 2.86 -13.66 -17.08
C LEU A 211 1.99 -13.04 -18.18
N GLU A 212 1.65 -13.81 -19.24
CA GLU A 212 0.73 -13.38 -20.30
C GLU A 212 -0.73 -13.33 -19.84
N SER A 213 -1.06 -13.87 -18.67
CA SER A 213 -2.43 -14.02 -18.17
C SER A 213 -2.60 -13.47 -16.74
N VAL A 214 -2.73 -14.32 -15.75
CA VAL A 214 -3.10 -13.95 -14.38
C VAL A 214 -2.06 -13.09 -13.66
N TYR A 215 -0.80 -13.23 -13.99
CA TYR A 215 0.31 -12.42 -13.45
C TYR A 215 0.76 -11.28 -14.36
N GLY A 216 0.07 -11.05 -15.46
CA GLY A 216 0.21 -9.87 -16.32
C GLY A 216 -0.95 -8.88 -16.20
N THR A 217 -1.94 -9.18 -15.36
CA THR A 217 -3.13 -8.36 -15.18
C THR A 217 -3.42 -8.15 -13.69
N PHE A 218 -4.02 -7.02 -13.38
CA PHE A 218 -4.51 -6.73 -12.04
C PHE A 218 -6.03 -6.80 -12.07
N THR A 219 -6.58 -7.86 -11.49
CA THR A 219 -8.02 -8.08 -11.46
C THR A 219 -8.52 -8.11 -10.03
N ASP A 220 -9.56 -7.34 -9.77
CA ASP A 220 -10.29 -7.45 -8.52
C ASP A 220 -11.28 -8.61 -8.60
N HIS A 221 -10.81 -9.81 -8.31
CA HIS A 221 -11.71 -10.96 -8.24
C HIS A 221 -12.71 -10.75 -7.10
N PRO A 222 -14.02 -10.90 -7.35
CA PRO A 222 -15.01 -10.84 -6.30
C PRO A 222 -14.62 -11.81 -5.19
N ARG A 223 -14.55 -11.28 -3.98
CA ARG A 223 -14.09 -11.95 -2.75
C ARG A 223 -14.61 -13.37 -2.56
N TYR A 224 -15.76 -13.69 -3.13
CA TYR A 224 -16.54 -14.88 -2.82
C TYR A 224 -16.71 -15.84 -3.99
N ASN A 225 -16.35 -15.51 -5.22
CA ASN A 225 -16.53 -16.41 -6.35
C ASN A 225 -15.67 -17.67 -6.29
N TRP A 226 -14.52 -17.59 -5.61
CA TRP A 226 -13.62 -18.72 -5.38
C TRP A 226 -14.09 -19.66 -4.29
N GLN A 227 -14.84 -19.15 -3.33
CA GLN A 227 -15.23 -19.85 -2.13
C GLN A 227 -16.62 -20.50 -2.23
N PHE A 228 -17.31 -20.26 -3.35
CA PHE A 228 -18.59 -20.89 -3.58
C PHE A 228 -18.40 -22.37 -3.95
N ARG A 229 -19.10 -23.22 -3.23
CA ARG A 229 -19.21 -24.63 -3.65
C ARG A 229 -19.84 -24.69 -5.03
N PRO A 230 -19.39 -25.59 -5.95
CA PRO A 230 -20.05 -25.83 -7.21
C PRO A 230 -21.56 -26.06 -7.00
N GLY A 231 -22.38 -25.33 -7.74
CA GLY A 231 -23.85 -25.43 -7.64
C GLY A 231 -24.52 -24.41 -6.73
N THR A 232 -23.81 -23.61 -5.96
CA THR A 232 -24.38 -22.50 -5.18
C THR A 232 -24.24 -21.19 -5.98
N VAL A 233 -24.98 -21.05 -7.05
CA VAL A 233 -25.13 -19.74 -7.70
C VAL A 233 -26.11 -18.92 -6.86
N ARG A 234 -25.65 -17.94 -6.10
CA ARG A 234 -26.54 -16.88 -5.64
C ARG A 234 -26.78 -15.98 -6.84
N ASN A 235 -28.01 -15.98 -7.35
CA ASN A 235 -28.46 -14.94 -8.24
C ASN A 235 -28.30 -13.61 -7.48
N GLY A 236 -27.34 -12.81 -7.93
CA GLY A 236 -27.12 -11.50 -7.35
C GLY A 236 -28.36 -10.63 -7.58
N SER A 237 -28.81 -10.02 -6.54
CA SER A 237 -29.65 -8.83 -6.58
C SER A 237 -28.79 -7.63 -6.87
#